data_e7b243ef10bd75a833e74d998740713b
#
_entry.id   e7b243ef10bd75a833e74d998740713b
#
_cell.length_a   1.000
_cell.length_b   1.000
_cell.length_c   1.000
_cell.angle_alpha   90.00
_cell.angle_beta   90.00
_cell.angle_gamma   90.00
#
_symmetry.space_group_name_H-M   'P 1'
#
loop_
_entity.id
_entity.type
_entity.pdbx_description
1 polymer ?
#
loop_
_entity_poly.entity_id
_entity_poly.type
_entity_poly.pdbx_seq_one_letter_code
_entity_poly.pdbx_strand_id
1 'polypeptide(L)'
;MTAADIKLAFYNLACSYEMTVDQDRVIVTLSGLAENMPKAMTLLESLLADAQPDKEAYDGLVDDILRSRLNSKANQQSNFGHLQAYAFYGPNNPSKNILSEAELRGLTPETLLQHISQLSTFQHRVFYYGPLSIDEASSTVASLHKVSENLKPVPDNDVFKLQTVNENVVYIAPYDANQIYMITYASKGEKYDVQKSPVLNMY
;
A
#
# COMPACT_ATOMS: atom_id res chain seq x y z
N MET A 1 -22.22 3.86 -10.26
CA MET A 1 -21.29 4.22 -11.37
C MET A 1 -20.40 3.01 -11.64
N THR A 2 -20.13 2.69 -12.90
CA THR A 2 -19.14 1.66 -13.27
C THR A 2 -17.71 2.19 -13.09
N ALA A 3 -16.71 1.31 -13.11
CA ALA A 3 -15.31 1.72 -13.07
C ALA A 3 -14.92 2.65 -14.24
N ALA A 4 -15.54 2.44 -15.42
CA ALA A 4 -15.37 3.32 -16.59
C ALA A 4 -15.97 4.71 -16.36
N ASP A 5 -17.17 4.78 -15.76
CA ASP A 5 -17.82 6.06 -15.43
C ASP A 5 -16.99 6.86 -14.42
N ILE A 6 -16.43 6.19 -13.41
CA ILE A 6 -15.56 6.81 -12.40
C ILE A 6 -14.32 7.39 -13.06
N LYS A 7 -13.64 6.61 -13.91
CA LYS A 7 -12.46 7.08 -14.65
C LYS A 7 -12.77 8.30 -15.51
N LEU A 8 -13.90 8.25 -16.23
CA LEU A 8 -14.34 9.35 -17.08
C LEU A 8 -14.68 10.60 -16.26
N ALA A 9 -15.32 10.44 -15.11
CA ALA A 9 -15.66 11.55 -14.23
C ALA A 9 -14.42 12.28 -13.71
N PHE A 10 -13.40 11.54 -13.25
CA PHE A 10 -12.12 12.13 -12.83
C PHE A 10 -11.35 12.74 -14.02
N TYR A 11 -11.35 12.07 -15.18
CA TYR A 11 -10.72 12.60 -16.39
C TYR A 11 -11.31 13.95 -16.80
N ASN A 12 -12.66 14.08 -16.78
CA ASN A 12 -13.35 15.33 -17.12
C ASN A 12 -13.03 16.47 -16.14
N LEU A 13 -12.60 16.15 -14.92
CA LEU A 13 -12.12 17.12 -13.93
C LEU A 13 -10.62 17.41 -14.07
N ALA A 14 -9.93 16.76 -15.04
CA ALA A 14 -8.46 16.77 -15.11
C ALA A 14 -7.82 16.42 -13.75
N CYS A 15 -8.41 15.44 -13.06
CA CYS A 15 -7.97 14.94 -11.77
C CYS A 15 -7.79 13.42 -11.85
N SER A 16 -7.00 12.89 -10.92
CA SER A 16 -6.82 11.46 -10.71
C SER A 16 -6.77 11.15 -9.22
N TYR A 17 -7.14 9.94 -8.86
CA TYR A 17 -6.96 9.42 -7.50
C TYR A 17 -6.16 8.13 -7.54
N GLU A 18 -5.47 7.87 -6.45
CA GLU A 18 -4.72 6.65 -6.22
C GLU A 18 -4.88 6.22 -4.76
N MET A 19 -4.97 4.92 -4.53
CA MET A 19 -4.92 4.34 -3.20
C MET A 19 -3.74 3.39 -3.13
N THR A 20 -2.82 3.67 -2.22
CA THR A 20 -1.65 2.82 -1.96
C THR A 20 -1.70 2.31 -0.53
N VAL A 21 -1.31 1.05 -0.37
CA VAL A 21 -1.23 0.39 0.93
C VAL A 21 0.21 -0.03 1.15
N ASP A 22 0.77 0.42 2.25
CA ASP A 22 2.09 0.03 2.73
C ASP A 22 1.95 -0.76 4.04
N GLN A 23 3.05 -1.20 4.63
CA GLN A 23 3.04 -2.02 5.85
C GLN A 23 2.36 -1.34 7.04
N ASP A 24 2.41 -0.01 7.12
CA ASP A 24 1.96 0.76 8.28
C ASP A 24 0.91 1.82 7.95
N ARG A 25 0.50 1.96 6.69
CA ARG A 25 -0.42 3.03 6.30
C ARG A 25 -1.21 2.73 5.03
N VAL A 26 -2.38 3.34 4.95
CA VAL A 26 -3.13 3.50 3.71
C VAL A 26 -3.06 4.96 3.30
N ILE A 27 -2.67 5.23 2.08
CA ILE A 27 -2.56 6.58 1.52
C ILE A 27 -3.56 6.70 0.38
N VAL A 28 -4.46 7.67 0.49
CA VAL A 28 -5.37 8.04 -0.59
C VAL A 28 -4.91 9.38 -1.13
N THR A 29 -4.50 9.42 -2.38
CA THR A 29 -3.98 10.59 -3.05
C THR A 29 -5.00 11.07 -4.09
N LEU A 30 -5.31 12.36 -4.04
CA LEU A 30 -6.08 13.06 -5.07
C LEU A 30 -5.17 14.12 -5.69
N SER A 31 -5.01 14.11 -7.00
CA SER A 31 -4.17 15.07 -7.72
C SER A 31 -4.86 15.59 -8.98
N GLY A 32 -4.54 16.83 -9.37
CA GLY A 32 -5.12 17.46 -10.54
C GLY A 32 -5.14 18.98 -10.46
N LEU A 33 -6.03 19.61 -11.24
CA LEU A 33 -6.18 21.06 -11.28
C LEU A 33 -6.80 21.57 -9.97
N ALA A 34 -6.16 22.58 -9.37
CA ALA A 34 -6.59 23.15 -8.09
C ALA A 34 -8.02 23.68 -8.11
N GLU A 35 -8.45 24.27 -9.21
CA GLU A 35 -9.82 24.80 -9.39
C GLU A 35 -10.89 23.70 -9.35
N ASN A 36 -10.53 22.46 -9.71
CA ASN A 36 -11.42 21.31 -9.71
C ASN A 36 -11.35 20.48 -8.42
N MET A 37 -10.43 20.81 -7.51
CA MET A 37 -10.24 20.08 -6.25
C MET A 37 -11.55 19.86 -5.47
N PRO A 38 -12.43 20.85 -5.26
CA PRO A 38 -13.67 20.63 -4.49
C PRO A 38 -14.58 19.57 -5.14
N LYS A 39 -14.72 19.60 -6.46
CA LYS A 39 -15.53 18.63 -7.21
C LYS A 39 -14.91 17.25 -7.17
N ALA A 40 -13.61 17.16 -7.35
CA ALA A 40 -12.87 15.89 -7.32
C ALA A 40 -12.88 15.28 -5.90
N MET A 41 -12.77 16.08 -4.84
CA MET A 41 -12.95 15.62 -3.45
C MET A 41 -14.37 15.09 -3.21
N THR A 42 -15.40 15.80 -3.65
CA THR A 42 -16.79 15.33 -3.51
C THR A 42 -16.97 13.98 -4.21
N LEU A 43 -16.40 13.81 -5.39
CA LEU A 43 -16.46 12.55 -6.13
C LEU A 43 -15.70 11.43 -5.39
N LEU A 44 -14.51 11.71 -4.86
CA LEU A 44 -13.71 10.77 -4.08
C LEU A 44 -14.44 10.34 -2.80
N GLU A 45 -14.98 11.29 -2.04
CA GLU A 45 -15.74 11.01 -0.81
C GLU A 45 -16.96 10.13 -1.10
N SER A 46 -17.68 10.41 -2.20
CA SER A 46 -18.81 9.56 -2.59
C SER A 46 -18.37 8.14 -2.99
N LEU A 47 -17.21 8.02 -3.63
CA LEU A 47 -16.64 6.71 -3.99
C LEU A 47 -16.22 5.92 -2.75
N LEU A 48 -15.59 6.57 -1.77
CA LEU A 48 -15.18 5.91 -0.53
C LEU A 48 -16.37 5.48 0.34
N ALA A 49 -17.48 6.24 0.29
CA ALA A 49 -18.66 6.01 1.12
C ALA A 49 -19.67 5.03 0.50
N ASP A 50 -19.82 5.01 -0.82
CA ASP A 50 -20.96 4.35 -1.50
C ASP A 50 -20.54 3.62 -2.80
N ALA A 51 -19.34 3.05 -2.82
CA ALA A 51 -18.96 2.17 -3.92
C ALA A 51 -19.83 0.91 -3.92
N GLN A 52 -20.27 0.50 -5.10
CA GLN A 52 -21.10 -0.69 -5.25
C GLN A 52 -20.27 -1.94 -5.48
N PRO A 53 -20.63 -3.08 -4.89
CA PRO A 53 -19.92 -4.32 -5.09
C PRO A 53 -20.07 -4.82 -6.53
N ASP A 54 -18.96 -5.29 -7.09
CA ASP A 54 -18.92 -5.92 -8.41
C ASP A 54 -18.19 -7.25 -8.30
N LYS A 55 -18.97 -8.33 -8.32
CA LYS A 55 -18.42 -9.68 -8.17
C LYS A 55 -17.58 -10.11 -9.36
N GLU A 56 -17.97 -9.74 -10.58
CA GLU A 56 -17.22 -10.12 -11.80
C GLU A 56 -15.84 -9.42 -11.79
N ALA A 57 -15.80 -8.14 -11.46
CA ALA A 57 -14.54 -7.40 -11.30
C ALA A 57 -13.67 -8.00 -10.19
N TYR A 58 -14.27 -8.43 -9.08
CA TYR A 58 -13.54 -9.08 -8.00
C TYR A 58 -12.94 -10.44 -8.41
N ASP A 59 -13.73 -11.29 -9.07
CA ASP A 59 -13.27 -12.60 -9.55
C ASP A 59 -12.10 -12.41 -10.54
N GLY A 60 -12.21 -11.43 -11.45
CA GLY A 60 -11.13 -11.06 -12.36
C GLY A 60 -9.87 -10.60 -11.64
N LEU A 61 -10.00 -9.77 -10.60
CA LEU A 61 -8.88 -9.33 -9.76
C LEU A 61 -8.19 -10.51 -9.07
N VAL A 62 -8.95 -11.46 -8.52
CA VAL A 62 -8.38 -12.67 -7.88
C VAL A 62 -7.59 -13.49 -8.89
N ASP A 63 -8.13 -13.71 -10.09
CA ASP A 63 -7.44 -14.45 -11.14
C ASP A 63 -6.15 -13.75 -11.59
N ASP A 64 -6.16 -12.43 -11.70
CA ASP A 64 -4.97 -11.64 -12.02
C ASP A 64 -3.90 -11.70 -10.92
N ILE A 65 -4.30 -11.64 -9.65
CA ILE A 65 -3.40 -11.84 -8.50
C ILE A 65 -2.75 -13.22 -8.56
N LEU A 66 -3.52 -14.27 -8.77
CA LEU A 66 -3.01 -15.64 -8.81
C LEU A 66 -2.07 -15.85 -10.01
N ARG A 67 -2.42 -15.30 -11.18
CA ARG A 67 -1.56 -15.32 -12.37
C ARG A 67 -0.26 -14.56 -12.12
N SER A 68 -0.33 -13.40 -11.51
CA SER A 68 0.85 -12.62 -11.14
C SER A 68 1.77 -13.39 -10.19
N ARG A 69 1.21 -14.11 -9.21
CA ARG A 69 1.97 -14.97 -8.29
C ARG A 69 2.67 -16.13 -9.02
N LEU A 70 2.00 -16.73 -10.00
CA LEU A 70 2.62 -17.77 -10.83
C LEU A 70 3.79 -17.22 -11.65
N ASN A 71 3.58 -16.07 -12.30
CA ASN A 71 4.64 -15.41 -13.07
C ASN A 71 5.81 -14.97 -12.19
N SER A 72 5.54 -14.52 -10.97
CA SER A 72 6.57 -14.15 -10.00
C SER A 72 7.45 -15.34 -9.61
N LYS A 73 6.90 -16.54 -9.48
CA LYS A 73 7.67 -17.76 -9.23
C LYS A 73 8.64 -18.13 -10.39
N ALA A 74 8.29 -17.73 -11.60
CA ALA A 74 9.15 -17.90 -12.77
C ALA A 74 10.15 -16.76 -13.00
N ASN A 75 10.19 -15.76 -12.11
CA ASN A 75 11.07 -14.62 -12.21
C ASN A 75 12.21 -14.72 -11.19
N GLN A 76 13.47 -14.66 -11.67
CA GLN A 76 14.67 -14.82 -10.83
C GLN A 76 14.76 -13.74 -9.75
N GLN A 77 14.52 -12.48 -10.11
CA GLN A 77 14.63 -11.36 -9.18
C GLN A 77 13.56 -11.46 -8.06
N SER A 78 12.34 -11.88 -8.40
CA SER A 78 11.28 -12.12 -7.42
C SER A 78 11.65 -13.23 -6.44
N ASN A 79 12.20 -14.34 -6.95
CA ASN A 79 12.67 -15.45 -6.10
C ASN A 79 13.83 -15.00 -5.19
N PHE A 80 14.75 -14.20 -5.72
CA PHE A 80 15.82 -13.62 -4.92
C PHE A 80 15.29 -12.68 -3.83
N GLY A 81 14.28 -11.85 -4.14
CA GLY A 81 13.60 -11.00 -3.15
C GLY A 81 12.95 -11.81 -2.02
N HIS A 82 12.33 -12.95 -2.34
CA HIS A 82 11.79 -13.85 -1.31
C HIS A 82 12.88 -14.51 -0.45
N LEU A 83 14.01 -14.90 -1.05
CA LEU A 83 15.16 -15.42 -0.33
C LEU A 83 15.73 -14.35 0.62
N GLN A 84 15.86 -13.12 0.14
CA GLN A 84 16.32 -11.98 0.93
C GLN A 84 15.38 -11.68 2.10
N ALA A 85 14.06 -11.67 1.87
CA ALA A 85 13.07 -11.49 2.93
C ALA A 85 13.18 -12.59 3.99
N TYR A 86 13.38 -13.84 3.58
CA TYR A 86 13.62 -14.94 4.52
C TYR A 86 14.92 -14.78 5.30
N ALA A 87 16.00 -14.38 4.63
CA ALA A 87 17.29 -14.16 5.27
C ALA A 87 17.24 -13.03 6.31
N PHE A 88 16.44 -11.98 6.07
CA PHE A 88 16.34 -10.83 6.96
C PHE A 88 15.38 -11.06 8.13
N TYR A 89 14.22 -11.67 7.86
CA TYR A 89 13.10 -11.75 8.81
C TYR A 89 12.77 -13.18 9.26
N GLY A 90 13.34 -14.20 8.61
CA GLY A 90 13.05 -15.60 8.91
C GLY A 90 11.72 -16.09 8.36
N PRO A 91 11.13 -17.11 8.99
CA PRO A 91 9.88 -17.72 8.52
C PRO A 91 8.68 -16.77 8.58
N ASN A 92 8.69 -15.81 9.52
CA ASN A 92 7.66 -14.75 9.59
C ASN A 92 8.19 -13.48 8.93
N ASN A 93 7.96 -13.34 7.63
CA ASN A 93 8.48 -12.24 6.83
C ASN A 93 7.39 -11.60 5.94
N PRO A 94 7.59 -10.36 5.46
CA PRO A 94 6.61 -9.64 4.66
C PRO A 94 6.12 -10.39 3.42
N SER A 95 6.99 -11.20 2.78
CA SER A 95 6.63 -11.95 1.58
C SER A 95 5.61 -13.06 1.82
N LYS A 96 5.41 -13.46 3.07
CA LYS A 96 4.42 -14.46 3.48
C LYS A 96 3.15 -13.87 4.07
N ASN A 97 3.13 -12.58 4.31
CA ASN A 97 1.93 -11.88 4.80
C ASN A 97 0.98 -11.58 3.62
N ILE A 98 0.53 -12.62 2.99
CA ILE A 98 -0.38 -12.57 1.83
C ILE A 98 -1.52 -13.57 2.04
N LEU A 99 -2.70 -13.23 1.57
CA LEU A 99 -3.85 -14.14 1.59
C LEU A 99 -3.57 -15.35 0.69
N SER A 100 -3.93 -16.54 1.15
CA SER A 100 -3.94 -17.75 0.33
C SER A 100 -4.97 -17.67 -0.80
N GLU A 101 -4.89 -18.56 -1.78
CA GLU A 101 -5.92 -18.65 -2.82
C GLU A 101 -7.31 -18.91 -2.25
N ALA A 102 -7.41 -19.82 -1.24
CA ALA A 102 -8.69 -20.13 -0.61
C ALA A 102 -9.28 -18.92 0.11
N GLU A 103 -8.47 -18.14 0.81
CA GLU A 103 -8.90 -16.90 1.46
C GLU A 103 -9.31 -15.85 0.43
N LEU A 104 -8.54 -15.65 -0.64
CA LEU A 104 -8.91 -14.72 -1.71
C LEU A 104 -10.24 -15.08 -2.35
N ARG A 105 -10.46 -16.36 -2.66
CA ARG A 105 -11.72 -16.84 -3.25
C ARG A 105 -12.88 -16.86 -2.24
N GLY A 106 -12.59 -16.86 -0.95
CA GLY A 106 -13.57 -16.82 0.14
C GLY A 106 -14.03 -15.41 0.50
N LEU A 107 -13.28 -14.38 0.13
CA LEU A 107 -13.68 -12.98 0.33
C LEU A 107 -14.74 -12.57 -0.69
N THR A 108 -15.50 -11.54 -0.32
CA THR A 108 -16.51 -10.93 -1.21
C THR A 108 -16.20 -9.45 -1.43
N PRO A 109 -16.65 -8.86 -2.55
CA PRO A 109 -16.47 -7.43 -2.78
C PRO A 109 -17.09 -6.57 -1.67
N GLU A 110 -18.19 -7.00 -1.05
CA GLU A 110 -18.82 -6.30 0.08
C GLU A 110 -17.88 -6.20 1.27
N THR A 111 -17.14 -7.27 1.58
CA THR A 111 -16.14 -7.27 2.66
C THR A 111 -15.04 -6.23 2.40
N LEU A 112 -14.57 -6.12 1.16
CA LEU A 112 -13.56 -5.12 0.79
C LEU A 112 -14.11 -3.70 0.92
N LEU A 113 -15.35 -3.47 0.46
CA LEU A 113 -16.00 -2.17 0.56
C LEU A 113 -16.23 -1.75 2.03
N GLN A 114 -16.52 -2.71 2.93
CA GLN A 114 -16.58 -2.43 4.36
C GLN A 114 -15.24 -1.91 4.91
N HIS A 115 -14.11 -2.49 4.50
CA HIS A 115 -12.80 -2.00 4.90
C HIS A 115 -12.54 -0.59 4.37
N ILE A 116 -12.89 -0.31 3.11
CA ILE A 116 -12.72 1.01 2.50
C ILE A 116 -13.58 2.06 3.23
N SER A 117 -14.85 1.78 3.47
CA SER A 117 -15.76 2.72 4.17
C SER A 117 -15.35 3.00 5.63
N GLN A 118 -14.62 2.07 6.25
CA GLN A 118 -14.11 2.25 7.62
C GLN A 118 -12.87 3.16 7.69
N LEU A 119 -12.17 3.43 6.58
CA LEU A 119 -10.95 4.24 6.61
C LEU A 119 -11.18 5.62 7.24
N SER A 120 -12.30 6.27 6.94
CA SER A 120 -12.67 7.58 7.50
C SER A 120 -13.01 7.55 8.98
N THR A 121 -13.13 6.37 9.60
CA THR A 121 -13.40 6.25 11.05
C THR A 121 -12.14 6.23 11.91
N PHE A 122 -10.97 6.09 11.31
CA PHE A 122 -9.70 6.10 12.02
C PHE A 122 -9.04 7.48 12.03
N GLN A 123 -8.18 7.70 13.03
CA GLN A 123 -7.31 8.88 13.05
C GLN A 123 -6.44 8.90 11.80
N HIS A 124 -6.42 10.02 11.10
CA HIS A 124 -5.65 10.18 9.87
C HIS A 124 -5.12 11.61 9.75
N ARG A 125 -4.26 11.84 8.76
CA ARG A 125 -3.69 13.14 8.45
C ARG A 125 -4.01 13.50 7.02
N VAL A 126 -4.36 14.75 6.79
CA VAL A 126 -4.52 15.30 5.45
C VAL A 126 -3.31 16.17 5.13
N PHE A 127 -2.71 15.95 3.98
CA PHE A 127 -1.63 16.77 3.44
C PHE A 127 -2.14 17.48 2.19
N TYR A 128 -1.90 18.77 2.13
CA TYR A 128 -2.19 19.56 0.95
C TYR A 128 -0.90 20.14 0.38
N TYR A 129 -0.74 20.04 -0.94
CA TYR A 129 0.29 20.72 -1.69
C TYR A 129 -0.34 21.36 -2.92
N GLY A 130 -0.34 22.68 -3.00
CA GLY A 130 -0.98 23.42 -4.08
C GLY A 130 -0.99 24.93 -3.85
N PRO A 131 -1.68 25.71 -4.72
CA PRO A 131 -1.66 27.17 -4.70
C PRO A 131 -2.54 27.81 -3.62
N LEU A 132 -3.46 27.08 -2.98
CA LEU A 132 -4.35 27.67 -1.96
C LEU A 132 -3.55 28.01 -0.69
N SER A 133 -3.94 29.05 -0.02
CA SER A 133 -3.47 29.36 1.33
C SER A 133 -3.88 28.24 2.30
N ILE A 134 -3.24 28.19 3.47
CA ILE A 134 -3.55 27.19 4.50
C ILE A 134 -5.01 27.30 4.98
N ASP A 135 -5.53 28.53 5.09
CA ASP A 135 -6.90 28.76 5.55
C ASP A 135 -7.93 28.32 4.50
N GLU A 136 -7.69 28.62 3.23
CA GLU A 136 -8.55 28.18 2.11
C GLU A 136 -8.52 26.66 1.97
N ALA A 137 -7.34 26.04 2.00
CA ALA A 137 -7.20 24.59 1.91
C ALA A 137 -7.88 23.89 3.10
N SER A 138 -7.65 24.38 4.32
CA SER A 138 -8.27 23.83 5.54
C SER A 138 -9.79 23.94 5.51
N SER A 139 -10.33 25.11 5.12
CA SER A 139 -11.76 25.32 5.00
C SER A 139 -12.40 24.42 3.95
N THR A 140 -11.74 24.27 2.80
CA THR A 140 -12.20 23.40 1.72
C THR A 140 -12.23 21.94 2.17
N VAL A 141 -11.15 21.45 2.77
CA VAL A 141 -11.07 20.07 3.28
C VAL A 141 -12.13 19.87 4.36
N ALA A 142 -12.24 20.75 5.36
CA ALA A 142 -13.20 20.63 6.45
C ALA A 142 -14.65 20.59 5.98
N SER A 143 -14.97 21.29 4.88
CA SER A 143 -16.32 21.32 4.32
C SER A 143 -16.70 20.04 3.52
N LEU A 144 -15.73 19.38 2.94
CA LEU A 144 -15.95 18.27 2.00
C LEU A 144 -15.59 16.91 2.58
N HIS A 145 -14.55 16.84 3.39
CA HIS A 145 -14.09 15.61 4.01
C HIS A 145 -14.95 15.23 5.21
N LYS A 146 -15.69 14.15 5.04
CA LYS A 146 -16.61 13.67 6.07
C LYS A 146 -15.86 12.80 7.08
N VAL A 147 -15.69 13.32 8.27
CA VAL A 147 -14.96 12.66 9.37
C VAL A 147 -15.95 12.29 10.47
N SER A 148 -15.75 11.11 11.07
CA SER A 148 -16.49 10.72 12.25
C SER A 148 -16.19 11.65 13.45
N GLU A 149 -17.19 11.97 14.27
CA GLU A 149 -16.99 12.76 15.51
C GLU A 149 -16.02 12.07 16.49
N ASN A 150 -16.01 10.74 16.48
CA ASN A 150 -15.19 9.91 17.37
C ASN A 150 -14.25 9.05 16.54
N LEU A 151 -13.09 9.58 16.20
CA LEU A 151 -12.06 8.83 15.47
C LEU A 151 -11.40 7.78 16.35
N LYS A 152 -11.35 6.56 15.85
CA LYS A 152 -10.64 5.44 16.48
C LYS A 152 -9.13 5.63 16.32
N PRO A 153 -8.32 5.25 17.32
CA PRO A 153 -6.88 5.18 17.13
C PRO A 153 -6.53 4.18 16.01
N VAL A 154 -5.46 4.46 15.28
CA VAL A 154 -4.93 3.50 14.31
C VAL A 154 -4.44 2.27 15.08
N PRO A 155 -4.80 1.04 14.65
CA PRO A 155 -4.30 -0.18 15.29
C PRO A 155 -2.76 -0.25 15.26
N ASP A 156 -2.20 -0.92 16.25
CA ASP A 156 -0.77 -1.20 16.25
C ASP A 156 -0.40 -2.05 15.03
N ASN A 157 0.74 -1.72 14.44
CA ASN A 157 1.23 -2.42 13.26
C ASN A 157 1.99 -3.69 13.66
N ASP A 158 1.80 -4.77 12.92
CA ASP A 158 2.62 -5.98 12.98
C ASP A 158 4.00 -5.69 12.39
N VAL A 159 4.96 -5.38 13.24
CA VAL A 159 6.33 -5.09 12.81
C VAL A 159 7.11 -6.38 12.61
N PHE A 160 7.52 -6.65 11.37
CA PHE A 160 8.47 -7.73 11.09
C PHE A 160 9.83 -7.38 11.68
N LYS A 161 10.36 -8.28 12.53
CA LYS A 161 11.64 -8.07 13.22
C LYS A 161 12.77 -8.66 12.39
N LEU A 162 13.81 -7.86 12.18
CA LEU A 162 15.05 -8.34 11.61
C LEU A 162 15.66 -9.44 12.49
N GLN A 163 16.15 -10.50 11.88
CA GLN A 163 16.85 -11.56 12.59
C GLN A 163 18.21 -11.05 13.10
N THR A 164 18.53 -11.39 14.34
CA THR A 164 19.89 -11.23 14.86
C THR A 164 20.69 -12.46 14.49
N VAL A 165 21.74 -12.28 13.71
CA VAL A 165 22.61 -13.37 13.25
C VAL A 165 23.92 -13.31 14.04
N ASN A 166 24.22 -14.35 14.82
CA ASN A 166 25.43 -14.45 15.65
C ASN A 166 26.56 -15.24 14.98
N GLU A 167 26.29 -15.80 13.81
CA GLU A 167 27.23 -16.60 13.02
C GLU A 167 27.05 -16.31 11.52
N ASN A 168 28.04 -16.70 10.72
CA ASN A 168 27.93 -16.55 9.28
C ASN A 168 26.97 -17.59 8.72
N VAL A 169 25.88 -17.15 8.11
CA VAL A 169 24.87 -18.01 7.47
C VAL A 169 24.80 -17.68 5.98
N VAL A 170 24.76 -18.71 5.15
CA VAL A 170 24.60 -18.59 3.71
C VAL A 170 23.27 -19.24 3.32
N TYR A 171 22.37 -18.43 2.75
CA TYR A 171 21.11 -18.90 2.19
C TYR A 171 21.25 -19.04 0.66
N ILE A 172 20.86 -20.18 0.12
CA ILE A 172 20.96 -20.47 -1.32
C ILE A 172 19.59 -20.92 -1.80
N ALA A 173 19.09 -20.28 -2.86
CA ALA A 173 17.94 -20.75 -3.61
C ALA A 173 18.42 -21.11 -5.03
N PRO A 174 18.38 -22.39 -5.44
CA PRO A 174 18.74 -22.78 -6.79
C PRO A 174 17.73 -22.21 -7.79
N TYR A 175 18.23 -21.68 -8.90
CA TYR A 175 17.42 -21.17 -9.99
C TYR A 175 18.15 -21.44 -11.33
N ASP A 176 17.43 -21.90 -12.33
CA ASP A 176 17.99 -22.17 -13.67
C ASP A 176 18.14 -20.85 -14.44
N ALA A 177 19.30 -20.22 -14.30
CA ALA A 177 19.66 -18.99 -15.01
C ALA A 177 21.19 -18.86 -15.19
N ASN A 178 21.59 -18.08 -16.18
CA ASN A 178 23.00 -17.80 -16.46
C ASN A 178 23.60 -16.70 -15.56
N GLN A 179 22.80 -16.10 -14.68
CA GLN A 179 23.23 -15.02 -13.79
C GLN A 179 23.03 -15.42 -12.34
N ILE A 180 23.91 -14.91 -11.48
CA ILE A 180 23.83 -15.10 -10.03
C ILE A 180 23.52 -13.76 -9.39
N TYR A 181 22.53 -13.75 -8.51
CA TYR A 181 22.31 -12.65 -7.58
C TYR A 181 22.93 -13.01 -6.23
N MET A 182 23.70 -12.11 -5.66
CA MET A 182 24.27 -12.24 -4.34
C MET A 182 24.13 -10.94 -3.57
N ILE A 183 23.76 -11.02 -2.30
CA ILE A 183 23.79 -9.91 -1.36
C ILE A 183 24.49 -10.37 -0.09
N THR A 184 25.34 -9.52 0.44
CA THR A 184 25.92 -9.68 1.76
C THR A 184 25.26 -8.69 2.71
N TYR A 185 24.74 -9.21 3.81
CA TYR A 185 24.10 -8.40 4.84
C TYR A 185 24.83 -8.58 6.16
N ALA A 186 25.16 -7.48 6.82
CA ALA A 186 25.72 -7.47 8.16
C ALA A 186 24.98 -6.45 9.02
N SER A 187 24.56 -6.85 10.22
CA SER A 187 23.91 -5.97 11.18
C SER A 187 24.50 -6.20 12.56
N LYS A 188 24.83 -5.13 13.26
CA LYS A 188 25.25 -5.14 14.67
C LYS A 188 24.06 -4.91 15.62
N GLY A 189 22.84 -4.88 15.10
CA GLY A 189 21.63 -4.57 15.87
C GLY A 189 21.54 -3.09 16.29
N GLU A 190 22.31 -2.21 15.65
CA GLU A 190 22.24 -0.77 15.91
C GLU A 190 20.91 -0.20 15.43
N LYS A 191 20.35 0.71 16.23
CA LYS A 191 19.17 1.47 15.82
C LYS A 191 19.56 2.54 14.81
N TYR A 192 18.60 2.91 13.96
CA TYR A 192 18.77 4.03 13.03
C TYR A 192 19.19 5.30 13.80
N ASP A 193 20.26 5.94 13.33
CA ASP A 193 20.78 7.19 13.87
C ASP A 193 20.95 8.19 12.72
N VAL A 194 20.15 9.27 12.77
CA VAL A 194 20.14 10.30 11.73
C VAL A 194 21.50 10.98 11.54
N GLN A 195 22.32 11.06 12.58
CA GLN A 195 23.66 11.67 12.50
C GLN A 195 24.70 10.73 11.90
N LYS A 196 24.55 9.43 12.08
CA LYS A 196 25.45 8.40 11.51
C LYS A 196 25.07 8.03 10.07
N SER A 197 23.80 8.13 9.71
CA SER A 197 23.32 7.75 8.37
C SER A 197 24.07 8.42 7.22
N PRO A 198 24.36 9.73 7.21
CA PRO A 198 25.12 10.34 6.13
C PRO A 198 26.51 9.73 5.96
N VAL A 199 27.19 9.42 7.07
CA VAL A 199 28.53 8.82 7.04
C VAL A 199 28.47 7.39 6.50
N LEU A 200 27.47 6.60 6.92
CA LEU A 200 27.28 5.22 6.46
C LEU A 200 26.91 5.15 4.97
N ASN A 201 26.19 6.13 4.45
CA ASN A 201 25.81 6.21 3.04
C ASN A 201 26.95 6.70 2.12
N MET A 202 28.07 7.15 2.68
CA MET A 202 29.26 7.55 1.92
C MET A 202 30.22 6.39 1.65
N TYR A 203 30.00 5.23 2.27
CA TYR A 203 30.75 4.00 2.07
C TYR A 203 29.91 2.98 1.31
#